data_85815c5f93c9781929a57b08a0a6802d
#
_entry.id   85815c5f93c9781929a57b08a0a6802d
#
_cell.length_a   1.000
_cell.length_b   1.000
_cell.length_c   1.000
_cell.angle_alpha   90.00
_cell.angle_beta   90.00
_cell.angle_gamma   90.00
#
_symmetry.space_group_name_H-M   'P 1'
#
loop_
_entity.id
_entity.type
_entity.pdbx_description
1 polymer ?
#
loop_
_entity_poly.entity_id
_entity_poly.type
_entity_poly.pdbx_seq_one_letter_code
_entity_poly.pdbx_strand_id
1 'polypeptide(L)'
;MPWRAPYLCLALLVLGACQRDAPRQRVRISSSGASAGAPLLVPPGSQDTGFVGTTSAVHRPRPGLPPRILRAVDARASPGYDRITFEFTGDSLPGYHVQYTSGPVRRCGSGDPVAAAGAGRLLVRLEPAQAHDERGNATLAERDRTLGLPAVKELKLVCDLEGQVEWVLGVATSGPYRVSELSGPARLVLDVRHGQ
;
A
#
# COMPACT_ATOMS: atom_id res chain seq x y z
N MET A 1 43.69 -38.06 3.23
CA MET A 1 44.08 -38.29 4.64
C MET A 1 42.99 -37.72 5.50
N PRO A 2 42.40 -38.57 6.35
CA PRO A 2 41.22 -38.19 7.11
C PRO A 2 41.62 -37.84 8.55
N TRP A 3 40.89 -36.91 9.17
CA TRP A 3 40.86 -36.86 10.63
C TRP A 3 39.44 -36.80 11.14
N ARG A 4 39.05 -37.90 11.70
CA ARG A 4 37.90 -38.10 12.60
C ARG A 4 38.34 -37.80 14.02
N ALA A 5 37.52 -37.23 14.82
CA ALA A 5 37.33 -37.61 16.24
C ALA A 5 36.02 -37.14 16.79
N PRO A 6 35.29 -38.01 17.51
CA PRO A 6 34.03 -37.69 18.15
C PRO A 6 34.26 -37.38 19.63
N TYR A 7 33.48 -36.54 20.24
CA TYR A 7 33.30 -36.50 21.70
C TYR A 7 31.83 -36.61 22.07
N LEU A 8 31.59 -37.75 22.66
CA LEU A 8 30.46 -38.22 23.42
C LEU A 8 30.65 -37.77 24.88
N CYS A 9 29.64 -37.28 25.56
CA CYS A 9 29.46 -37.28 27.02
C CYS A 9 28.35 -36.23 27.32
N LEU A 10 27.43 -36.36 28.16
CA LEU A 10 26.94 -37.34 29.13
C LEU A 10 25.70 -36.68 29.75
N ALA A 11 24.67 -37.44 29.92
CA ALA A 11 23.40 -37.06 30.57
C ALA A 11 23.58 -36.61 32.03
N LEU A 12 22.77 -35.67 32.49
CA LEU A 12 22.40 -35.54 33.89
C LEU A 12 20.96 -35.05 34.03
N LEU A 13 20.11 -35.99 34.44
CA LEU A 13 18.77 -35.77 34.95
C LEU A 13 18.88 -35.12 36.34
N VAL A 14 18.13 -34.02 36.54
CA VAL A 14 17.73 -33.58 37.87
C VAL A 14 16.23 -33.32 37.85
N LEU A 15 15.52 -34.24 38.50
CA LEU A 15 14.14 -34.10 38.94
C LEU A 15 14.10 -33.11 40.12
N GLY A 16 13.22 -32.15 40.05
CA GLY A 16 12.89 -31.23 41.13
C GLY A 16 11.43 -30.84 41.07
N ALA A 17 10.58 -31.67 41.66
CA ALA A 17 9.18 -31.35 41.91
C ALA A 17 9.09 -30.38 43.08
N CYS A 18 8.41 -29.26 42.92
CA CYS A 18 7.83 -28.49 44.01
C CYS A 18 6.46 -27.98 43.59
N GLN A 19 5.46 -28.75 43.95
CA GLN A 19 4.08 -28.28 44.02
C GLN A 19 3.99 -27.26 45.16
N ARG A 20 3.46 -26.10 44.87
CA ARG A 20 2.93 -25.17 45.86
C ARG A 20 1.46 -24.92 45.53
N ASP A 21 0.62 -25.50 46.37
CA ASP A 21 -0.82 -25.20 46.44
C ASP A 21 -1.03 -23.72 46.76
N ALA A 22 -1.79 -23.04 45.93
CA ALA A 22 -2.34 -21.73 46.22
C ALA A 22 -3.85 -21.86 46.49
N PRO A 23 -4.40 -21.20 47.51
CA PRO A 23 -5.78 -21.40 47.95
C PRO A 23 -6.77 -20.83 46.93
N ARG A 24 -7.79 -21.62 46.61
CA ARG A 24 -8.93 -21.23 45.79
C ARG A 24 -9.78 -20.21 46.54
N GLN A 25 -9.69 -18.95 46.17
CA GLN A 25 -10.61 -17.91 46.61
C GLN A 25 -11.91 -18.07 45.81
N ARG A 26 -12.96 -18.52 46.48
CA ARG A 26 -14.35 -18.49 45.92
C ARG A 26 -14.83 -17.06 45.83
N VAL A 27 -14.84 -16.51 44.62
CA VAL A 27 -15.57 -15.28 44.35
C VAL A 27 -17.06 -15.62 44.27
N ARG A 28 -17.82 -15.09 45.21
CA ARG A 28 -19.27 -15.08 45.14
C ARG A 28 -19.70 -14.12 44.03
N ILE A 29 -20.29 -14.67 42.98
CA ILE A 29 -20.92 -13.88 41.95
C ILE A 29 -22.30 -13.53 42.45
N SER A 30 -22.50 -12.28 42.89
CA SER A 30 -23.81 -11.72 43.13
C SER A 30 -24.46 -11.47 41.78
N SER A 31 -25.51 -12.22 41.49
CA SER A 31 -26.39 -11.98 40.34
C SER A 31 -27.25 -10.73 40.60
N SER A 32 -26.86 -9.63 40.03
CA SER A 32 -27.71 -8.45 39.90
C SER A 32 -28.05 -8.22 38.43
N GLY A 33 -29.33 -8.34 38.13
CA GLY A 33 -30.07 -7.72 37.06
C GLY A 33 -29.47 -7.68 35.66
N ALA A 34 -29.74 -8.71 34.85
CA ALA A 34 -29.61 -8.60 33.40
C ALA A 34 -30.67 -7.66 32.86
N SER A 35 -30.29 -6.41 32.63
CA SER A 35 -31.01 -5.55 31.70
C SER A 35 -30.56 -6.01 30.29
N ALA A 36 -31.48 -6.67 29.59
CA ALA A 36 -31.29 -7.04 28.20
C ALA A 36 -31.17 -5.75 27.37
N GLY A 37 -29.93 -5.27 27.19
CA GLY A 37 -29.60 -4.26 26.20
C GLY A 37 -29.89 -4.85 24.84
N ALA A 38 -30.84 -4.27 24.11
CA ALA A 38 -31.07 -4.58 22.71
C ALA A 38 -29.72 -4.53 21.94
N PRO A 39 -29.47 -5.45 20.99
CA PRO A 39 -28.29 -5.37 20.17
C PRO A 39 -28.36 -4.02 19.44
N LEU A 40 -27.35 -3.17 19.67
CA LEU A 40 -27.13 -1.99 18.87
C LEU A 40 -26.90 -2.48 17.45
N LEU A 41 -27.92 -2.35 16.60
CA LEU A 41 -27.78 -2.47 15.16
C LEU A 41 -26.78 -1.38 14.74
N VAL A 42 -25.52 -1.78 14.59
CA VAL A 42 -24.54 -0.96 13.91
C VAL A 42 -25.02 -0.85 12.46
N PRO A 43 -25.41 0.36 11.99
CA PRO A 43 -25.85 0.50 10.61
C PRO A 43 -24.70 0.05 9.69
N PRO A 44 -24.98 -0.74 8.62
CA PRO A 44 -24.00 -1.05 7.63
C PRO A 44 -23.60 0.24 6.92
N GLY A 45 -22.35 0.67 7.09
CA GLY A 45 -21.81 1.84 6.43
C GLY A 45 -21.33 2.93 7.37
N SER A 46 -20.46 2.60 8.34
CA SER A 46 -19.57 3.61 8.92
C SER A 46 -18.61 4.06 7.81
N GLN A 47 -19.10 4.99 6.99
CA GLN A 47 -18.25 5.70 6.05
C GLN A 47 -17.20 6.43 6.89
N ASP A 48 -15.92 6.31 6.51
CA ASP A 48 -14.87 7.14 7.08
C ASP A 48 -15.23 8.61 6.82
N THR A 49 -15.96 9.21 7.75
CA THR A 49 -16.39 10.61 7.70
C THR A 49 -15.20 11.56 7.82
N GLY A 50 -14.00 11.03 8.12
CA GLY A 50 -12.73 11.75 8.20
C GLY A 50 -11.91 11.77 6.91
N PHE A 51 -12.35 11.08 5.82
CA PHE A 51 -11.61 11.12 4.56
C PHE A 51 -11.78 12.47 3.87
N VAL A 52 -10.80 13.35 4.01
CA VAL A 52 -10.71 14.60 3.27
C VAL A 52 -9.84 14.35 2.02
N GLY A 53 -10.43 14.51 0.83
CA GLY A 53 -9.77 14.31 -0.47
C GLY A 53 -10.25 15.34 -1.49
N THR A 54 -9.68 15.29 -2.68
CA THR A 54 -9.99 16.15 -3.82
C THR A 54 -10.23 15.32 -5.09
N THR A 55 -10.96 15.87 -6.05
CA THR A 55 -11.03 15.39 -7.43
C THR A 55 -10.21 16.26 -8.37
N SER A 56 -9.67 17.38 -7.88
CA SER A 56 -8.82 18.30 -8.65
C SER A 56 -7.39 17.77 -8.74
N ALA A 57 -6.65 18.24 -9.75
CA ALA A 57 -5.24 17.89 -9.91
C ALA A 57 -4.40 18.32 -8.68
N VAL A 58 -3.47 17.44 -8.28
CA VAL A 58 -2.45 17.73 -7.27
C VAL A 58 -1.10 17.75 -7.96
N HIS A 59 -0.41 18.90 -7.90
CA HIS A 59 0.87 19.11 -8.56
C HIS A 59 1.93 19.60 -7.57
N ARG A 60 3.05 18.92 -7.51
CA ARG A 60 4.23 19.23 -6.66
C ARG A 60 5.50 19.05 -7.47
N PRO A 61 5.92 20.03 -8.27
CA PRO A 61 7.15 19.95 -9.04
C PRO A 61 8.39 20.03 -8.14
N ARG A 62 9.44 19.31 -8.53
CA ARG A 62 10.75 19.32 -7.86
C ARG A 62 11.87 19.35 -8.90
N PRO A 63 12.01 20.46 -9.63
CA PRO A 63 13.03 20.59 -10.67
C PRO A 63 14.44 20.53 -10.08
N GLY A 64 15.41 20.09 -10.90
CA GLY A 64 16.81 20.08 -10.54
C GLY A 64 17.24 18.93 -9.62
N LEU A 65 16.35 18.03 -9.24
CA LEU A 65 16.72 16.81 -8.55
C LEU A 65 17.23 15.76 -9.54
N PRO A 66 18.17 14.89 -9.15
CA PRO A 66 18.47 13.68 -9.93
C PRO A 66 17.26 12.74 -9.95
N PRO A 67 17.11 11.89 -10.99
CA PRO A 67 16.03 10.93 -11.06
C PRO A 67 15.97 10.03 -9.82
N ARG A 68 14.77 9.81 -9.30
CA ARG A 68 14.50 8.91 -8.17
C ARG A 68 14.08 7.55 -8.68
N ILE A 69 14.70 6.50 -8.15
CA ILE A 69 14.40 5.13 -8.57
C ILE A 69 13.17 4.64 -7.83
N LEU A 70 12.11 4.36 -8.58
CA LEU A 70 10.91 3.70 -8.08
C LEU A 70 11.22 2.20 -7.92
N ARG A 71 11.15 1.69 -6.69
CA ARG A 71 11.55 0.32 -6.35
C ARG A 71 10.38 -0.62 -6.02
N ALA A 72 9.26 -0.06 -5.61
CA ALA A 72 8.06 -0.85 -5.30
C ALA A 72 6.79 -0.04 -5.52
N VAL A 73 5.73 -0.73 -5.90
CA VAL A 73 4.36 -0.20 -5.93
C VAL A 73 3.46 -1.20 -5.24
N ASP A 74 2.88 -0.79 -4.10
CA ASP A 74 1.94 -1.59 -3.33
C ASP A 74 0.51 -1.08 -3.50
N ALA A 75 -0.45 -2.01 -3.42
CA ALA A 75 -1.86 -1.70 -3.47
C ALA A 75 -2.62 -2.52 -2.43
N ARG A 76 -3.44 -1.87 -1.59
CA ARG A 76 -4.23 -2.55 -0.56
C ARG A 76 -5.53 -1.82 -0.27
N ALA A 77 -6.56 -2.58 0.13
CA ALA A 77 -7.78 -2.01 0.70
C ALA A 77 -7.54 -1.52 2.13
N SER A 78 -8.22 -0.44 2.48
CA SER A 78 -8.34 0.10 3.84
C SER A 78 -9.81 0.46 4.10
N PRO A 79 -10.24 0.64 5.34
CA PRO A 79 -11.61 1.08 5.60
C PRO A 79 -11.93 2.40 4.89
N GLY A 80 -12.87 2.36 3.94
CA GLY A 80 -13.35 3.54 3.19
C GLY A 80 -12.49 4.01 2.01
N TYR A 81 -11.30 3.45 1.77
CA TYR A 81 -10.43 3.81 0.65
C TYR A 81 -9.47 2.68 0.26
N ASP A 82 -8.96 2.72 -0.96
CA ASP A 82 -7.83 1.90 -1.38
C ASP A 82 -6.56 2.73 -1.34
N ARG A 83 -5.47 2.13 -0.85
CA ARG A 83 -4.16 2.76 -0.75
C ARG A 83 -3.20 2.22 -1.78
N ILE A 84 -2.63 3.11 -2.57
CA ILE A 84 -1.52 2.83 -3.48
C ILE A 84 -0.28 3.54 -2.94
N THR A 85 0.82 2.81 -2.84
CA THR A 85 2.09 3.33 -2.30
C THR A 85 3.18 3.15 -3.34
N PHE A 86 3.78 4.25 -3.76
CA PHE A 86 4.96 4.29 -4.62
C PHE A 86 6.18 4.51 -3.73
N GLU A 87 7.08 3.53 -3.67
CA GLU A 87 8.27 3.58 -2.82
C GLU A 87 9.52 3.79 -3.65
N PHE A 88 10.35 4.74 -3.21
CA PHE A 88 11.58 5.13 -3.90
C PHE A 88 12.82 4.73 -3.09
N THR A 89 13.96 4.63 -3.78
CA THR A 89 15.25 4.51 -3.10
C THR A 89 15.61 5.82 -2.43
N GLY A 90 16.22 5.74 -1.23
CA GLY A 90 16.60 6.92 -0.44
C GLY A 90 15.42 7.60 0.25
N ASP A 91 15.65 8.84 0.69
CA ASP A 91 14.73 9.58 1.58
C ASP A 91 14.02 10.74 0.89
N SER A 92 14.23 10.91 -0.42
CA SER A 92 13.65 12.03 -1.17
C SER A 92 12.72 11.56 -2.27
N LEU A 93 11.57 12.20 -2.36
CA LEU A 93 10.59 11.99 -3.43
C LEU A 93 10.93 12.76 -4.70
N PRO A 94 10.56 12.27 -5.89
CA PRO A 94 10.49 13.10 -7.10
C PRO A 94 9.36 14.12 -6.98
N GLY A 95 9.31 15.06 -7.92
CA GLY A 95 8.07 15.81 -8.17
C GLY A 95 6.97 14.87 -8.66
N TYR A 96 5.72 15.30 -8.52
CA TYR A 96 4.58 14.49 -8.97
C TYR A 96 3.42 15.34 -9.46
N HIS A 97 2.64 14.75 -10.35
CA HIS A 97 1.36 15.27 -10.81
C HIS A 97 0.34 14.14 -10.83
N VAL A 98 -0.74 14.31 -10.08
CA VAL A 98 -1.86 13.36 -9.96
C VAL A 98 -3.12 14.04 -10.46
N GLN A 99 -3.80 13.44 -11.44
CA GLN A 99 -5.03 13.99 -12.00
C GLN A 99 -5.91 12.96 -12.69
N TYR A 100 -7.20 13.19 -12.69
CA TYR A 100 -8.11 12.46 -13.56
C TYR A 100 -7.96 12.89 -15.03
N THR A 101 -8.12 11.95 -15.95
CA THR A 101 -8.19 12.23 -17.39
C THR A 101 -9.40 11.59 -18.02
N SER A 102 -10.03 12.33 -18.95
CA SER A 102 -11.07 11.82 -19.85
C SER A 102 -10.51 11.41 -21.22
N GLY A 103 -9.28 11.83 -21.52
CA GLY A 103 -8.61 11.52 -22.78
C GLY A 103 -8.07 10.09 -22.85
N PRO A 104 -7.65 9.63 -24.03
CA PRO A 104 -7.01 8.35 -24.20
C PRO A 104 -5.63 8.34 -23.51
N VAL A 105 -5.38 7.32 -22.70
CA VAL A 105 -4.05 7.07 -22.17
C VAL A 105 -3.22 6.32 -23.21
N ARG A 106 -1.95 6.69 -23.35
CA ARG A 106 -1.04 6.08 -24.33
C ARG A 106 0.31 5.76 -23.68
N ARG A 107 0.97 4.72 -24.17
CA ARG A 107 2.38 4.44 -23.81
C ARG A 107 3.28 5.51 -24.38
N CYS A 108 4.21 6.07 -23.61
CA CYS A 108 5.06 7.19 -24.03
C CYS A 108 6.04 6.82 -25.17
N GLY A 109 6.52 5.60 -25.27
CA GLY A 109 7.47 5.19 -26.30
C GLY A 109 6.79 4.87 -27.64
N SER A 110 5.76 4.01 -27.63
CA SER A 110 5.10 3.54 -28.85
C SER A 110 3.88 4.37 -29.28
N GLY A 111 3.30 5.13 -28.36
CA GLY A 111 2.03 5.83 -28.61
C GLY A 111 0.78 4.93 -28.60
N ASP A 112 0.96 3.64 -28.27
CA ASP A 112 -0.15 2.68 -28.25
C ASP A 112 -1.20 3.05 -27.21
N PRO A 113 -2.48 2.91 -27.50
CA PRO A 113 -3.54 3.18 -26.56
C PRO A 113 -3.51 2.14 -25.41
N VAL A 114 -3.72 2.61 -24.19
CA VAL A 114 -3.80 1.76 -22.99
C VAL A 114 -5.21 1.82 -22.44
N ALA A 115 -5.89 0.68 -22.47
CA ALA A 115 -7.15 0.52 -21.76
C ALA A 115 -6.85 0.29 -20.27
N ALA A 116 -7.65 0.91 -19.41
CA ALA A 116 -7.63 0.68 -17.97
C ALA A 116 -9.04 0.34 -17.48
N ALA A 117 -9.14 -0.64 -16.59
CA ALA A 117 -10.41 -1.11 -16.04
C ALA A 117 -11.10 -0.03 -15.18
N GLY A 118 -12.44 -0.03 -15.18
CA GLY A 118 -13.24 0.94 -14.42
C GLY A 118 -13.72 2.12 -15.28
N ALA A 119 -14.51 2.98 -14.66
CA ALA A 119 -15.13 4.13 -15.35
C ALA A 119 -14.22 5.38 -15.34
N GLY A 120 -13.26 5.46 -14.41
CA GLY A 120 -12.33 6.60 -14.31
C GLY A 120 -10.89 6.20 -14.54
N ARG A 121 -10.07 7.18 -14.91
CA ARG A 121 -8.61 7.02 -15.08
C ARG A 121 -7.90 8.10 -14.30
N LEU A 122 -7.14 7.70 -13.27
CA LEU A 122 -6.31 8.58 -12.47
C LEU A 122 -4.86 8.39 -12.92
N LEU A 123 -4.25 9.45 -13.46
CA LEU A 123 -2.86 9.47 -13.86
C LEU A 123 -1.98 9.89 -12.69
N VAL A 124 -0.85 9.21 -12.52
CA VAL A 124 0.20 9.55 -11.56
C VAL A 124 1.51 9.68 -12.33
N ARG A 125 1.94 10.92 -12.56
CA ARG A 125 3.25 11.22 -13.16
C ARG A 125 4.24 11.57 -12.06
N LEU A 126 5.43 11.00 -12.17
CA LEU A 126 6.55 11.14 -11.24
C LEU A 126 7.75 11.63 -12.05
N GLU A 127 8.34 12.78 -11.65
CA GLU A 127 9.41 13.44 -12.40
C GLU A 127 10.25 14.34 -11.49
N PRO A 128 11.61 14.23 -11.50
CA PRO A 128 12.42 13.27 -12.23
C PRO A 128 12.42 11.89 -11.54
N ALA A 129 12.06 10.84 -12.27
CA ALA A 129 11.98 9.47 -11.76
C ALA A 129 12.28 8.44 -12.86
N GLN A 130 12.64 7.22 -12.43
CA GLN A 130 12.82 6.07 -13.30
C GLN A 130 12.39 4.78 -12.59
N ALA A 131 11.89 3.79 -13.33
CA ALA A 131 11.52 2.47 -12.85
C ALA A 131 12.47 1.38 -13.39
N HIS A 132 13.72 1.76 -13.60
CA HIS A 132 14.84 0.92 -13.99
C HIS A 132 16.11 1.34 -13.24
N ASP A 133 17.09 0.45 -13.14
CA ASP A 133 18.40 0.75 -12.56
C ASP A 133 19.32 1.44 -13.60
N GLU A 134 20.54 1.80 -13.18
CA GLU A 134 21.55 2.44 -14.05
C GLU A 134 21.99 1.56 -15.25
N ARG A 135 21.70 0.25 -15.22
CA ARG A 135 21.97 -0.69 -16.30
C ARG A 135 20.77 -0.89 -17.22
N GLY A 136 19.67 -0.21 -16.95
CA GLY A 136 18.42 -0.35 -17.69
C GLY A 136 17.55 -1.54 -17.26
N ASN A 137 17.89 -2.27 -16.19
CA ASN A 137 17.07 -3.36 -15.71
C ASN A 137 15.86 -2.81 -14.96
N ALA A 138 14.68 -3.39 -15.23
CA ALA A 138 13.45 -3.03 -14.54
C ALA A 138 13.59 -3.23 -13.02
N THR A 139 13.21 -2.23 -12.24
CA THR A 139 13.18 -2.32 -10.76
C THR A 139 11.87 -2.90 -10.22
N LEU A 140 10.84 -2.96 -11.07
CA LEU A 140 9.52 -3.48 -10.74
C LEU A 140 9.26 -4.79 -11.47
N ALA A 141 8.91 -5.85 -10.73
CA ALA A 141 8.57 -7.14 -11.30
C ALA A 141 7.25 -7.11 -12.09
N GLU A 142 6.28 -6.34 -11.62
CA GLU A 142 4.96 -6.22 -12.24
C GLU A 142 4.68 -4.75 -12.60
N ARG A 143 4.46 -4.51 -13.89
CA ARG A 143 4.16 -3.18 -14.44
C ARG A 143 2.70 -3.00 -14.83
N ASP A 144 1.97 -4.09 -14.97
CA ASP A 144 0.53 -4.14 -15.25
C ASP A 144 -0.12 -5.11 -14.24
N ARG A 145 -1.04 -4.61 -13.40
CA ARG A 145 -1.66 -5.39 -12.32
C ARG A 145 -3.16 -5.17 -12.30
N THR A 146 -3.91 -6.26 -12.41
CA THR A 146 -5.34 -6.24 -12.09
C THR A 146 -5.51 -6.39 -10.58
N LEU A 147 -6.29 -5.50 -9.99
CA LEU A 147 -6.55 -5.44 -8.55
C LEU A 147 -8.02 -5.74 -8.27
N GLY A 148 -8.31 -6.61 -7.31
CA GLY A 148 -9.68 -6.85 -6.83
C GLY A 148 -10.18 -5.82 -5.82
N LEU A 149 -9.69 -4.58 -5.84
CA LEU A 149 -9.98 -3.58 -4.83
C LEU A 149 -11.29 -2.82 -5.10
N PRO A 150 -11.96 -2.29 -4.06
CA PRO A 150 -13.23 -1.57 -4.21
C PRO A 150 -13.16 -0.35 -5.13
N ALA A 151 -12.15 0.51 -4.99
CA ALA A 151 -12.00 1.73 -5.79
C ALA A 151 -11.03 1.57 -6.95
N VAL A 152 -9.83 1.00 -6.71
CA VAL A 152 -8.78 0.85 -7.73
C VAL A 152 -8.84 -0.55 -8.34
N LYS A 153 -9.15 -0.62 -9.63
CA LYS A 153 -9.34 -1.88 -10.35
C LYS A 153 -8.07 -2.39 -11.01
N GLU A 154 -7.22 -1.47 -11.43
CA GLU A 154 -6.04 -1.80 -12.22
C GLU A 154 -4.95 -0.75 -12.05
N LEU A 155 -3.67 -1.17 -12.12
CA LEU A 155 -2.49 -0.33 -12.20
C LEU A 155 -1.74 -0.68 -13.47
N LYS A 156 -1.34 0.31 -14.27
CA LYS A 156 -0.48 0.11 -15.45
C LYS A 156 0.60 1.18 -15.52
N LEU A 157 1.84 0.74 -15.67
CA LEU A 157 2.95 1.62 -16.01
C LEU A 157 2.85 1.97 -17.49
N VAL A 158 2.64 3.24 -17.79
CA VAL A 158 2.48 3.71 -19.19
C VAL A 158 3.69 4.45 -19.71
N CYS A 159 4.54 4.96 -18.84
CA CYS A 159 5.80 5.59 -19.20
C CYS A 159 6.92 5.28 -18.19
N ASP A 160 8.11 4.98 -18.70
CA ASP A 160 9.38 4.88 -17.97
C ASP A 160 10.48 5.29 -18.96
N LEU A 161 10.55 6.60 -19.24
CA LEU A 161 11.39 7.17 -20.28
C LEU A 161 11.79 8.61 -19.95
N GLU A 162 13.04 8.99 -20.26
CA GLU A 162 13.56 10.36 -20.15
C GLU A 162 13.33 11.03 -18.78
N GLY A 163 13.45 10.25 -17.71
CA GLY A 163 13.27 10.76 -16.34
C GLY A 163 11.82 10.92 -15.92
N GLN A 164 10.88 10.42 -16.71
CA GLN A 164 9.45 10.41 -16.39
C GLN A 164 8.96 8.97 -16.16
N VAL A 165 8.30 8.77 -15.03
CA VAL A 165 7.53 7.55 -14.74
C VAL A 165 6.06 7.94 -14.66
N GLU A 166 5.19 7.29 -15.45
CA GLU A 166 3.76 7.56 -15.40
C GLU A 166 2.95 6.27 -15.27
N TRP A 167 2.01 6.31 -14.34
CA TRP A 167 1.06 5.24 -14.09
C TRP A 167 -0.35 5.69 -14.41
N VAL A 168 -1.16 4.78 -14.94
CA VAL A 168 -2.62 4.92 -14.96
C VAL A 168 -3.24 3.96 -13.95
N LEU A 169 -4.08 4.51 -13.10
CA LEU A 169 -4.94 3.76 -12.20
C LEU A 169 -6.33 3.72 -12.82
N GLY A 170 -6.79 2.53 -13.18
CA GLY A 170 -8.18 2.31 -13.53
C GLY A 170 -9.01 2.29 -12.27
N VAL A 171 -9.94 3.21 -12.13
CA VAL A 171 -10.77 3.35 -10.93
C VAL A 171 -12.25 3.11 -11.21
N ALA A 172 -12.96 2.58 -10.21
CA ALA A 172 -14.39 2.30 -10.34
C ALA A 172 -15.19 3.54 -10.73
N THR A 173 -14.88 4.68 -10.09
CA THR A 173 -15.46 6.00 -10.37
C THR A 173 -14.42 7.08 -10.09
N SER A 174 -14.54 8.25 -10.74
CA SER A 174 -13.67 9.41 -10.48
C SER A 174 -14.07 10.11 -9.17
N GLY A 175 -13.84 9.42 -8.04
CA GLY A 175 -14.13 9.92 -6.70
C GLY A 175 -12.98 10.71 -6.08
N PRO A 176 -13.17 11.22 -4.86
CA PRO A 176 -12.12 11.93 -4.13
C PRO A 176 -10.89 11.05 -3.88
N TYR A 177 -9.71 11.62 -4.01
CA TYR A 177 -8.44 11.01 -3.61
C TYR A 177 -7.62 11.99 -2.77
N ARG A 178 -6.67 11.48 -2.01
CA ARG A 178 -5.67 12.29 -1.29
C ARG A 178 -4.27 11.76 -1.55
N VAL A 179 -3.31 12.69 -1.53
CA VAL A 179 -1.89 12.38 -1.69
C VAL A 179 -1.17 12.72 -0.41
N SER A 180 -0.30 11.84 0.06
CA SER A 180 0.54 12.03 1.24
C SER A 180 1.98 11.62 0.94
N GLU A 181 2.92 12.30 1.58
CA GLU A 181 4.34 12.04 1.45
C GLU A 181 4.85 11.44 2.76
N LEU A 182 5.64 10.36 2.67
CA LEU A 182 6.30 9.73 3.81
C LEU A 182 7.80 9.63 3.56
N SER A 183 8.57 9.69 4.62
CA SER A 183 10.03 9.53 4.62
C SER A 183 10.46 8.23 5.32
N GLY A 184 11.69 7.78 5.05
CA GLY A 184 12.34 6.65 5.67
C GLY A 184 11.72 5.27 5.40
N PRO A 185 11.71 4.74 4.17
CA PRO A 185 12.10 5.30 2.87
C PRO A 185 11.07 6.28 2.31
N ALA A 186 11.47 7.02 1.26
CA ALA A 186 10.59 7.98 0.60
C ALA A 186 9.41 7.26 -0.08
N ARG A 187 8.18 7.65 0.24
CA ARG A 187 6.95 7.05 -0.30
C ARG A 187 5.92 8.12 -0.64
N LEU A 188 5.43 8.06 -1.87
CA LEU A 188 4.23 8.78 -2.25
C LEU A 188 3.03 7.84 -2.02
N VAL A 189 2.11 8.26 -1.20
CA VAL A 189 0.91 7.49 -0.85
C VAL A 189 -0.31 8.16 -1.47
N LEU A 190 -1.06 7.40 -2.22
CA LEU A 190 -2.30 7.81 -2.85
C LEU A 190 -3.45 6.98 -2.28
N ASP A 191 -4.38 7.62 -1.60
CA ASP A 191 -5.61 7.01 -1.11
C ASP A 191 -6.76 7.41 -2.03
N VAL A 192 -7.47 6.43 -2.56
CA VAL A 192 -8.65 6.63 -3.43
C VAL A 192 -9.89 6.18 -2.68
N ARG A 193 -10.84 7.08 -2.46
CA ARG A 193 -12.05 6.81 -1.69
C ARG A 193 -12.92 5.76 -2.38
N HIS A 194 -13.48 4.85 -1.60
CA HIS A 194 -14.50 3.93 -2.11
C HIS A 194 -15.74 4.72 -2.58
N GLY A 195 -16.34 4.27 -3.67
CA GLY A 195 -17.64 4.79 -4.11
C GLY A 195 -18.74 4.49 -3.07
N GLN A 196 -19.71 5.36 -2.99
CA GLN A 196 -20.94 5.14 -2.23
C GLN A 196 -21.86 4.25 -3.03
#